data_5a344ff24832fd43f66e92ff6070b896
#
_entry.id   5a344ff24832fd43f66e92ff6070b896
#
_cell.length_a   1.000
_cell.length_b   1.000
_cell.length_c   1.000
_cell.angle_alpha   90.00
_cell.angle_beta   90.00
_cell.angle_gamma   90.00
#
_symmetry.space_group_name_H-M   'P 1'
#
loop_
_entity.id
_entity.type
_entity.pdbx_description
1 polymer ?
#
loop_
_entity_poly.entity_id
_entity_poly.type
_entity_poly.pdbx_seq_one_letter_code
_entity_poly.pdbx_strand_id
1 'polypeptide(L)'
;PVTVHPEQVTEIKTAIRFLRAHAAEFRIDPERIAVMGESAGAYLAALTGLTGDEKEYRNAYYPEQSDAVRAVCTWYAPTDIHRMNTDMVHMQIKDFPVLPSLVKQSAPPFLMLHGAADSTVPSQQSEMLYEALQNAKVESDLILLEGAEHADYMFQQPSVKELICDFMDRHLK
;
A
#
# COMPACT_ATOMS: atom_id res chain seq x y z
N PRO A 1 17.01 -16.52 -5.27
CA PRO A 1 17.25 -15.11 -5.56
C PRO A 1 16.37 -14.28 -4.65
N VAL A 2 16.91 -13.25 -4.02
CA VAL A 2 16.13 -12.28 -3.24
C VAL A 2 15.77 -11.19 -4.23
N THR A 3 14.47 -11.00 -4.51
CA THR A 3 14.00 -9.86 -5.29
C THR A 3 14.15 -8.58 -4.46
N VAL A 4 14.68 -7.55 -5.07
CA VAL A 4 14.94 -6.24 -4.45
C VAL A 4 14.12 -5.15 -5.17
N HIS A 5 14.08 -3.93 -4.59
CA HIS A 5 13.49 -2.80 -5.31
C HIS A 5 14.25 -2.52 -6.63
N PRO A 6 13.56 -2.27 -7.79
CA PRO A 6 12.11 -2.11 -7.96
C PRO A 6 11.35 -3.40 -8.35
N GLU A 7 12.02 -4.56 -8.40
CA GLU A 7 11.42 -5.80 -8.91
C GLU A 7 10.16 -6.21 -8.14
N GLN A 8 10.19 -6.08 -6.81
CA GLN A 8 9.05 -6.46 -5.96
C GLN A 8 7.76 -5.72 -6.34
N VAL A 9 7.81 -4.40 -6.49
CA VAL A 9 6.64 -3.61 -6.91
C VAL A 9 6.26 -3.89 -8.37
N THR A 10 7.24 -4.13 -9.23
CA THR A 10 7.03 -4.50 -10.64
C THR A 10 6.27 -5.83 -10.75
N GLU A 11 6.57 -6.80 -9.89
CA GLU A 11 5.87 -8.09 -9.84
C GLU A 11 4.40 -7.92 -9.38
N ILE A 12 4.15 -7.12 -8.34
CA ILE A 12 2.78 -6.81 -7.89
C ILE A 12 1.98 -6.15 -9.02
N LYS A 13 2.55 -5.14 -9.67
CA LYS A 13 1.92 -4.46 -10.80
C LYS A 13 1.67 -5.40 -11.98
N THR A 14 2.59 -6.34 -12.22
CA THR A 14 2.40 -7.38 -13.23
C THR A 14 1.24 -8.30 -12.87
N ALA A 15 1.10 -8.69 -11.59
CA ALA A 15 -0.03 -9.48 -11.13
C ALA A 15 -1.38 -8.74 -11.31
N ILE A 16 -1.42 -7.43 -11.05
CA ILE A 16 -2.62 -6.61 -11.31
C ILE A 16 -2.97 -6.61 -12.79
N ARG A 17 -2.00 -6.41 -13.68
CA ARG A 17 -2.22 -6.46 -15.13
C ARG A 17 -2.66 -7.85 -15.61
N PHE A 18 -2.08 -8.92 -15.04
CA PHE A 18 -2.50 -10.29 -15.29
C PHE A 18 -3.98 -10.51 -14.92
N LEU A 19 -4.38 -10.08 -13.73
CA LEU A 19 -5.77 -10.20 -13.29
C LEU A 19 -6.73 -9.46 -14.22
N ARG A 20 -6.37 -8.26 -14.69
CA ARG A 20 -7.16 -7.52 -15.68
C ARG A 20 -7.26 -8.23 -17.02
N ALA A 21 -6.14 -8.74 -17.54
CA ALA A 21 -6.11 -9.46 -18.80
C ALA A 21 -6.98 -10.73 -18.78
N HIS A 22 -7.09 -11.36 -17.61
CA HIS A 22 -7.83 -12.61 -17.41
C HIS A 22 -9.13 -12.41 -16.60
N ALA A 23 -9.66 -11.19 -16.55
CA ALA A 23 -10.82 -10.86 -15.71
C ALA A 23 -12.04 -11.74 -15.98
N ALA A 24 -12.32 -12.06 -17.23
CA ALA A 24 -13.43 -12.95 -17.61
C ALA A 24 -13.23 -14.38 -17.09
N GLU A 25 -12.01 -14.92 -17.15
CA GLU A 25 -11.65 -16.24 -16.65
C GLU A 25 -11.85 -16.35 -15.14
N PHE A 26 -11.37 -15.32 -14.39
CA PHE A 26 -11.50 -15.27 -12.94
C PHE A 26 -12.86 -14.77 -12.44
N ARG A 27 -13.73 -14.31 -13.36
CA ARG A 27 -15.05 -13.74 -13.03
C ARG A 27 -14.94 -12.52 -12.09
N ILE A 28 -13.94 -11.68 -12.31
CA ILE A 28 -13.75 -10.42 -11.59
C ILE A 28 -14.04 -9.23 -12.50
N ASP A 29 -14.34 -8.10 -11.89
CA ASP A 29 -14.45 -6.84 -12.60
C ASP A 29 -13.04 -6.21 -12.72
N PRO A 30 -12.50 -6.02 -13.94
CA PRO A 30 -11.16 -5.46 -14.13
C PRO A 30 -11.01 -4.02 -13.63
N GLU A 31 -12.14 -3.31 -13.49
CA GLU A 31 -12.14 -1.91 -12.99
C GLU A 31 -12.21 -1.83 -11.45
N ARG A 32 -12.40 -2.96 -10.77
CA ARG A 32 -12.59 -3.04 -9.31
C ARG A 32 -11.47 -3.80 -8.62
N ILE A 33 -10.25 -3.34 -8.79
CA ILE A 33 -9.06 -3.92 -8.18
C ILE A 33 -8.53 -2.96 -7.12
N ALA A 34 -8.35 -3.44 -5.90
CA ALA A 34 -7.65 -2.76 -4.82
C ALA A 34 -6.41 -3.54 -4.41
N VAL A 35 -5.51 -2.89 -3.68
CA VAL A 35 -4.33 -3.52 -3.10
C VAL A 35 -4.33 -3.34 -1.59
N MET A 36 -3.95 -4.40 -0.88
CA MET A 36 -3.80 -4.39 0.58
C MET A 36 -2.51 -5.08 0.98
N GLY A 37 -1.91 -4.61 2.06
CA GLY A 37 -0.70 -5.22 2.59
C GLY A 37 -0.44 -4.84 4.05
N GLU A 38 0.47 -5.58 4.67
CA GLU A 38 0.93 -5.37 6.03
C GLU A 38 2.45 -5.22 6.08
N SER A 39 2.98 -4.38 6.99
CA SER A 39 4.41 -4.16 7.20
C SER A 39 5.14 -3.84 5.88
N ALA A 40 6.15 -4.60 5.49
CA ALA A 40 6.82 -4.45 4.20
C ALA A 40 5.85 -4.60 3.00
N GLY A 41 4.83 -5.47 3.10
CA GLY A 41 3.75 -5.59 2.10
C GLY A 41 2.87 -4.34 2.03
N ALA A 42 2.68 -3.62 3.14
CA ALA A 42 1.96 -2.35 3.16
C ALA A 42 2.75 -1.23 2.45
N TYR A 43 4.08 -1.21 2.61
CA TYR A 43 4.95 -0.34 1.82
C TYR A 43 4.75 -0.59 0.31
N LEU A 44 4.81 -1.86 -0.11
CA LEU A 44 4.63 -2.24 -1.52
C LEU A 44 3.22 -1.94 -2.04
N ALA A 45 2.19 -2.14 -1.22
CA ALA A 45 0.81 -1.79 -1.55
C ALA A 45 0.65 -0.27 -1.76
N ALA A 46 1.18 0.53 -0.83
CA ALA A 46 1.16 1.98 -0.96
C ALA A 46 1.95 2.46 -2.19
N LEU A 47 3.17 1.95 -2.40
CA LEU A 47 3.98 2.28 -3.58
C LEU A 47 3.25 1.91 -4.88
N THR A 48 2.58 0.76 -4.93
CA THR A 48 1.76 0.33 -6.08
C THR A 48 0.65 1.34 -6.38
N GLY A 49 -0.09 1.77 -5.35
CA GLY A 49 -1.18 2.74 -5.52
C GLY A 49 -0.70 4.13 -5.91
N LEU A 50 0.42 4.60 -5.33
CA LEU A 50 0.98 5.93 -5.60
C LEU A 50 1.63 6.06 -6.99
N THR A 51 2.00 4.94 -7.61
CA THR A 51 2.74 4.90 -8.87
C THR A 51 1.98 4.21 -10.01
N GLY A 52 0.63 4.27 -9.99
CA GLY A 52 -0.21 3.66 -11.04
C GLY A 52 0.23 4.08 -12.44
N ASP A 53 0.42 3.09 -13.32
CA ASP A 53 0.82 3.24 -14.73
C ASP A 53 2.20 3.94 -14.97
N GLU A 54 3.02 4.14 -13.94
CA GLU A 54 4.37 4.69 -14.12
C GLU A 54 5.29 3.70 -14.83
N LYS A 55 5.96 4.18 -15.88
CA LYS A 55 6.80 3.36 -16.76
C LYS A 55 7.98 2.70 -16.04
N GLU A 56 8.49 3.35 -15.00
CA GLU A 56 9.61 2.87 -14.19
C GLU A 56 9.34 1.48 -13.58
N TYR A 57 8.08 1.20 -13.21
CA TYR A 57 7.66 -0.04 -12.56
C TYR A 57 6.94 -1.00 -13.51
N ARG A 58 7.13 -0.85 -14.83
CA ARG A 58 6.51 -1.73 -15.83
C ARG A 58 7.53 -2.65 -16.48
N ASN A 59 7.09 -3.85 -16.79
CA ASN A 59 7.82 -4.81 -17.62
C ASN A 59 7.01 -5.13 -18.89
N ALA A 60 7.52 -6.05 -19.71
CA ALA A 60 6.92 -6.42 -20.99
C ALA A 60 5.64 -7.27 -20.89
N TYR A 61 5.25 -7.72 -19.69
CA TYR A 61 4.05 -8.56 -19.52
C TYR A 61 2.79 -7.71 -19.47
N TYR A 62 1.78 -8.09 -20.25
CA TYR A 62 0.46 -7.44 -20.34
C TYR A 62 0.56 -5.91 -20.55
N PRO A 63 1.27 -5.45 -21.59
CA PRO A 63 1.61 -4.03 -21.77
C PRO A 63 0.37 -3.16 -22.02
N GLU A 64 -0.74 -3.75 -22.51
CA GLU A 64 -2.00 -3.05 -22.79
C GLU A 64 -2.85 -2.83 -21.54
N GLN A 65 -2.51 -3.50 -20.43
CA GLN A 65 -3.29 -3.40 -19.19
C GLN A 65 -2.73 -2.32 -18.26
N SER A 66 -3.62 -1.60 -17.59
CA SER A 66 -3.26 -0.68 -16.52
C SER A 66 -2.88 -1.46 -15.24
N ASP A 67 -1.97 -0.93 -14.43
CA ASP A 67 -1.69 -1.42 -13.08
C ASP A 67 -2.20 -0.45 -11.98
N ALA A 68 -2.95 0.58 -12.35
CA ALA A 68 -3.60 1.46 -11.39
C ALA A 68 -4.66 0.70 -10.58
N VAL A 69 -4.84 1.07 -9.32
CA VAL A 69 -5.82 0.44 -8.42
C VAL A 69 -6.86 1.46 -7.95
N ARG A 70 -8.03 0.97 -7.55
CA ARG A 70 -9.15 1.82 -7.10
C ARG A 70 -9.05 2.23 -5.64
N ALA A 71 -8.35 1.47 -4.82
CA ALA A 71 -8.17 1.74 -3.40
C ALA A 71 -6.92 1.05 -2.86
N VAL A 72 -6.38 1.59 -1.78
CA VAL A 72 -5.22 1.03 -1.07
C VAL A 72 -5.56 0.89 0.41
N CYS A 73 -5.28 -0.28 0.99
CA CYS A 73 -5.36 -0.48 2.43
C CYS A 73 -3.98 -0.90 2.97
N THR A 74 -3.49 -0.21 3.98
CA THR A 74 -2.17 -0.49 4.58
C THR A 74 -2.27 -0.72 6.07
N TRP A 75 -1.54 -1.73 6.58
CA TRP A 75 -1.38 -1.97 8.00
C TRP A 75 0.08 -1.75 8.39
N TYR A 76 0.31 -0.89 9.36
CA TYR A 76 1.63 -0.56 9.94
C TYR A 76 2.75 -0.45 8.90
N ALA A 77 2.52 0.40 7.88
CA ALA A 77 3.44 0.58 6.76
C ALA A 77 4.68 1.41 7.14
N PRO A 78 5.91 0.96 6.82
CA PRO A 78 7.11 1.79 6.87
C PRO A 78 7.15 2.69 5.63
N THR A 79 6.71 3.95 5.71
CA THR A 79 6.54 4.85 4.56
C THR A 79 7.77 5.68 4.21
N ASP A 80 8.66 5.87 5.19
CA ASP A 80 9.99 6.46 5.05
C ASP A 80 11.01 5.62 5.82
N ILE A 81 11.51 4.59 5.17
CA ILE A 81 12.45 3.63 5.77
C ILE A 81 13.76 4.32 6.19
N HIS A 82 14.15 5.42 5.53
CA HIS A 82 15.38 6.17 5.84
C HIS A 82 15.33 6.86 7.21
N ARG A 83 14.12 7.13 7.73
CA ARG A 83 13.90 7.71 9.06
C ARG A 83 13.67 6.67 10.15
N MET A 84 13.66 5.40 9.80
CA MET A 84 13.54 4.34 10.80
C MET A 84 14.91 4.09 11.44
N ASN A 85 14.95 4.14 12.77
CA ASN A 85 16.15 3.78 13.54
C ASN A 85 16.24 2.26 13.70
N THR A 86 16.55 1.56 12.59
CA THR A 86 16.59 0.10 12.57
C THR A 86 17.96 -0.40 12.18
N ASP A 87 18.39 -1.49 12.81
CA ASP A 87 19.53 -2.31 12.37
C ASP A 87 19.30 -2.96 10.98
N MET A 88 18.21 -2.61 10.30
CA MET A 88 17.90 -3.00 8.92
C MET A 88 18.82 -2.34 7.88
N VAL A 89 19.83 -1.61 8.33
CA VAL A 89 20.90 -0.99 7.50
C VAL A 89 21.63 -1.99 6.58
N HIS A 90 21.47 -3.28 6.81
CA HIS A 90 22.02 -4.32 5.92
C HIS A 90 21.20 -4.55 4.64
N MET A 91 19.97 -4.04 4.56
CA MET A 91 19.21 -4.00 3.31
C MET A 91 19.71 -2.82 2.48
N GLN A 92 19.79 -2.97 1.16
CA GLN A 92 20.11 -1.85 0.25
C GLN A 92 18.93 -0.87 0.19
N ILE A 93 18.60 -0.24 1.35
CA ILE A 93 17.43 0.62 1.51
C ILE A 93 17.55 1.96 0.79
N LYS A 94 18.75 2.36 0.37
CA LYS A 94 19.00 3.65 -0.30
C LYS A 94 18.17 3.87 -1.57
N ASP A 95 17.74 2.79 -2.20
CA ASP A 95 17.00 2.83 -3.46
C ASP A 95 15.47 2.77 -3.24
N PHE A 96 15.00 2.69 -1.98
CA PHE A 96 13.58 2.67 -1.68
C PHE A 96 13.01 4.10 -1.66
N PRO A 97 11.97 4.41 -2.45
CA PRO A 97 11.31 5.71 -2.43
C PRO A 97 10.72 6.07 -1.07
N VAL A 98 10.75 7.35 -0.74
CA VAL A 98 10.01 7.93 0.39
C VAL A 98 8.57 8.14 -0.06
N LEU A 99 7.63 7.32 0.42
CA LEU A 99 6.26 7.29 -0.09
C LEU A 99 5.52 8.63 0.01
N PRO A 100 5.61 9.40 1.11
CA PRO A 100 5.02 10.73 1.19
C PRO A 100 5.41 11.68 0.04
N SER A 101 6.63 11.54 -0.51
CA SER A 101 7.11 12.37 -1.63
C SER A 101 6.49 12.02 -2.99
N LEU A 102 5.88 10.84 -3.10
CA LEU A 102 5.26 10.35 -4.34
C LEU A 102 3.77 10.71 -4.43
N VAL A 103 3.19 11.27 -3.36
CA VAL A 103 1.75 11.55 -3.31
C VAL A 103 1.40 12.62 -4.35
N LYS A 104 0.41 12.31 -5.17
CA LYS A 104 -0.21 13.20 -6.17
C LYS A 104 -1.71 13.26 -5.91
N GLN A 105 -2.38 14.34 -6.32
CA GLN A 105 -3.83 14.46 -6.19
C GLN A 105 -4.60 13.35 -6.92
N SER A 106 -3.99 12.71 -7.90
CA SER A 106 -4.56 11.57 -8.65
C SER A 106 -4.39 10.21 -7.96
N ALA A 107 -3.79 10.16 -6.77
CA ALA A 107 -3.67 8.92 -6.02
C ALA A 107 -5.05 8.34 -5.66
N PRO A 108 -5.19 7.02 -5.60
CA PRO A 108 -6.43 6.39 -5.15
C PRO A 108 -6.73 6.68 -3.68
N PRO A 109 -7.95 6.45 -3.19
CA PRO A 109 -8.28 6.50 -1.77
C PRO A 109 -7.42 5.53 -0.92
N PHE A 110 -7.09 5.95 0.30
CA PHE A 110 -6.28 5.18 1.25
C PHE A 110 -7.02 4.94 2.56
N LEU A 111 -6.98 3.68 3.04
CA LEU A 111 -7.24 3.33 4.44
C LEU A 111 -5.95 2.86 5.08
N MET A 112 -5.53 3.52 6.16
CA MET A 112 -4.30 3.18 6.88
C MET A 112 -4.64 2.79 8.31
N LEU A 113 -4.15 1.64 8.76
CA LEU A 113 -4.28 1.18 10.13
C LEU A 113 -2.89 1.02 10.74
N HIS A 114 -2.69 1.49 11.99
CA HIS A 114 -1.41 1.38 12.66
C HIS A 114 -1.60 1.18 14.17
N GLY A 115 -0.74 0.38 14.79
CA GLY A 115 -0.73 0.23 16.24
C GLY A 115 -0.12 1.46 16.90
N ALA A 116 -0.83 2.06 17.86
CA ALA A 116 -0.33 3.25 18.56
C ALA A 116 0.91 2.98 19.43
N ALA A 117 1.12 1.71 19.83
CA ALA A 117 2.26 1.27 20.62
C ALA A 117 3.33 0.54 19.77
N ASP A 118 3.24 0.58 18.43
CA ASP A 118 4.15 -0.14 17.55
C ASP A 118 5.61 0.31 17.72
N SER A 119 6.42 -0.57 18.32
CA SER A 119 7.83 -0.34 18.60
C SER A 119 8.76 -0.77 17.45
N THR A 120 8.25 -1.51 16.47
CA THR A 120 9.00 -1.99 15.29
C THR A 120 8.95 -0.97 14.15
N VAL A 121 7.74 -0.53 13.81
CA VAL A 121 7.48 0.53 12.83
C VAL A 121 6.69 1.62 13.55
N PRO A 122 7.30 2.74 13.94
CA PRO A 122 6.59 3.81 14.66
C PRO A 122 5.39 4.35 13.88
N SER A 123 4.26 4.63 14.57
CA SER A 123 3.01 5.12 13.95
C SER A 123 3.21 6.38 13.12
N GLN A 124 4.23 7.18 13.44
CA GLN A 124 4.63 8.36 12.67
C GLN A 124 4.88 8.05 11.18
N GLN A 125 5.22 6.81 10.85
CA GLN A 125 5.37 6.39 9.45
C GLN A 125 4.04 6.52 8.69
N SER A 126 2.93 6.03 9.25
CA SER A 126 1.61 6.20 8.64
C SER A 126 1.10 7.64 8.74
N GLU A 127 1.41 8.34 9.82
CA GLU A 127 1.04 9.76 10.01
C GLU A 127 1.66 10.64 8.92
N MET A 128 2.94 10.45 8.57
CA MET A 128 3.61 11.21 7.49
C MET A 128 2.94 10.97 6.12
N LEU A 129 2.56 9.74 5.80
CA LEU A 129 1.85 9.45 4.56
C LEU A 129 0.44 10.05 4.57
N TYR A 130 -0.27 9.93 5.68
CA TYR A 130 -1.60 10.51 5.86
C TYR A 130 -1.57 12.04 5.65
N GLU A 131 -0.63 12.74 6.28
CA GLU A 131 -0.47 14.18 6.11
C GLU A 131 -0.22 14.56 4.64
N ALA A 132 0.64 13.81 3.94
CA ALA A 132 0.90 14.04 2.52
C ALA A 132 -0.35 13.84 1.65
N LEU A 133 -1.14 12.79 1.92
CA LEU A 133 -2.40 12.51 1.23
C LEU A 133 -3.44 13.62 1.47
N GLN A 134 -3.59 14.07 2.73
CA GLN A 134 -4.50 15.17 3.08
C GLN A 134 -4.09 16.49 2.38
N ASN A 135 -2.80 16.81 2.37
CA ASN A 135 -2.28 17.99 1.68
C ASN A 135 -2.53 17.96 0.17
N ALA A 136 -2.49 16.78 -0.43
CA ALA A 136 -2.83 16.56 -1.84
C ALA A 136 -4.33 16.44 -2.10
N LYS A 137 -5.18 16.52 -1.06
CA LYS A 137 -6.64 16.35 -1.13
C LYS A 137 -7.06 14.97 -1.64
N VAL A 138 -6.28 13.96 -1.33
CA VAL A 138 -6.63 12.56 -1.56
C VAL A 138 -7.51 12.08 -0.41
N GLU A 139 -8.62 11.40 -0.72
CA GLU A 139 -9.46 10.76 0.28
C GLU A 139 -8.64 9.72 1.06
N SER A 140 -8.51 9.92 2.37
CA SER A 140 -7.71 9.02 3.19
C SER A 140 -8.15 9.05 4.65
N ASP A 141 -8.13 7.85 5.26
CA ASP A 141 -8.38 7.63 6.68
C ASP A 141 -7.16 6.99 7.34
N LEU A 142 -6.80 7.47 8.52
CA LEU A 142 -5.79 6.86 9.39
C LEU A 142 -6.45 6.45 10.72
N ILE A 143 -6.37 5.16 11.04
CA ILE A 143 -6.89 4.60 12.28
C ILE A 143 -5.71 4.11 13.13
N LEU A 144 -5.52 4.73 14.29
CA LEU A 144 -4.55 4.28 15.28
C LEU A 144 -5.27 3.35 16.26
N LEU A 145 -4.78 2.11 16.36
CA LEU A 145 -5.28 1.12 17.31
C LEU A 145 -4.55 1.30 18.64
N GLU A 146 -5.27 1.83 19.63
CA GLU A 146 -4.69 2.15 20.95
C GLU A 146 -4.14 0.89 21.62
N GLY A 147 -2.88 0.96 22.08
CA GLY A 147 -2.19 -0.14 22.73
C GLY A 147 -1.73 -1.29 21.83
N ALA A 148 -2.06 -1.27 20.53
CA ALA A 148 -1.60 -2.30 19.62
C ALA A 148 -0.12 -2.11 19.26
N GLU A 149 0.62 -3.22 19.26
CA GLU A 149 1.99 -3.34 18.76
C GLU A 149 2.03 -3.74 17.28
N HIS A 150 3.25 -3.96 16.75
CA HIS A 150 3.43 -4.43 15.37
C HIS A 150 2.82 -5.81 15.16
N ALA A 151 1.99 -5.98 14.13
CA ALA A 151 1.31 -7.24 13.81
C ALA A 151 0.44 -7.81 14.96
N ASP A 152 -0.10 -6.93 15.83
CA ASP A 152 -0.93 -7.32 16.96
C ASP A 152 -2.22 -8.02 16.50
N TYR A 153 -2.75 -8.92 17.36
CA TYR A 153 -4.04 -9.59 17.11
C TYR A 153 -5.21 -8.61 16.97
N MET A 154 -5.07 -7.40 17.48
CA MET A 154 -6.09 -6.35 17.36
C MET A 154 -6.44 -6.02 15.92
N PHE A 155 -5.50 -6.16 14.99
CA PHE A 155 -5.77 -6.03 13.54
C PHE A 155 -6.72 -7.10 13.00
N GLN A 156 -6.86 -8.22 13.70
CA GLN A 156 -7.74 -9.33 13.30
C GLN A 156 -9.15 -9.25 13.90
N GLN A 157 -9.45 -8.22 14.69
CA GLN A 157 -10.76 -8.06 15.32
C GLN A 157 -11.87 -7.86 14.28
N PRO A 158 -13.10 -8.35 14.57
CA PRO A 158 -14.24 -8.18 13.66
C PRO A 158 -14.51 -6.73 13.26
N SER A 159 -14.40 -5.80 14.21
CA SER A 159 -14.59 -4.37 13.95
C SER A 159 -13.58 -3.79 12.95
N VAL A 160 -12.33 -4.24 13.01
CA VAL A 160 -11.30 -3.83 12.03
C VAL A 160 -11.61 -4.40 10.65
N LYS A 161 -12.07 -5.66 10.58
CA LYS A 161 -12.47 -6.30 9.32
C LYS A 161 -13.68 -5.62 8.70
N GLU A 162 -14.69 -5.24 9.51
CA GLU A 162 -15.85 -4.46 9.05
C GLU A 162 -15.41 -3.13 8.46
N LEU A 163 -14.55 -2.38 9.14
CA LEU A 163 -14.01 -1.11 8.66
C LEU A 163 -13.34 -1.25 7.28
N ILE A 164 -12.55 -2.32 7.09
CA ILE A 164 -11.90 -2.59 5.80
C ILE A 164 -12.94 -2.96 4.73
N CYS A 165 -13.91 -3.80 5.07
CA CYS A 165 -14.99 -4.17 4.15
C CYS A 165 -15.79 -2.93 3.72
N ASP A 166 -16.13 -2.06 4.65
CA ASP A 166 -16.88 -0.81 4.38
C ASP A 166 -16.07 0.13 3.47
N PHE A 167 -14.77 0.25 3.70
CA PHE A 167 -13.88 1.02 2.84
C PHE A 167 -13.82 0.42 1.43
N MET A 168 -13.58 -0.90 1.31
CA MET A 168 -13.53 -1.57 0.01
C MET A 168 -14.87 -1.47 -0.73
N ASP A 169 -15.99 -1.63 -0.02
CA ASP A 169 -17.33 -1.52 -0.58
C ASP A 169 -17.61 -0.12 -1.15
N ARG A 170 -17.17 0.94 -0.49
CA ARG A 170 -17.33 2.32 -0.99
C ARG A 170 -16.59 2.57 -2.29
N HIS A 171 -15.44 1.94 -2.48
CA HIS A 171 -14.55 2.24 -3.61
C HIS A 171 -14.58 1.18 -4.72
N LEU A 172 -15.13 0.00 -4.46
CA LEU A 172 -15.18 -1.11 -5.41
C LEU A 172 -16.60 -1.48 -5.88
N LYS A 173 -17.66 -0.88 -5.32
CA LYS A 173 -19.05 -1.12 -5.75
C LYS A 173 -19.59 -0.09 -6.78
#